data_0d223dbc69b343217098232a6bed856b
#
_entry.id   0d223dbc69b343217098232a6bed856b
#
_cell.length_a   1.000
_cell.length_b   1.000
_cell.length_c   1.000
_cell.angle_alpha   90.00
_cell.angle_beta   90.00
_cell.angle_gamma   90.00
#
_symmetry.space_group_name_H-M   'P 1'
#
loop_
_entity.id
_entity.type
_entity.pdbx_description
1 polymer ?
#
loop_
_entity_poly.entity_id
_entity_poly.type
_entity_poly.pdbx_seq_one_letter_code
_entity_poly.pdbx_strand_id
1 'polypeptide(L)'
;KVCRKIRNSDSGLSAMACDGEYVNLLYGYQLARYLGQERVWRMIHDCTWSQTAEAKQAADDIRRLFLAGYMSRTSPADHPEGQDEVGNGEAVMVLQGSWTPNEVTEDTGYDDTWGFFPWPAVKNGTDGTEGIMIGAQGFGVMKDSQMKQEAFDFAYSVCTGETDMKMTDIVNSIPADTDNTQWPEMLADAASYMGKMSKPYMWAAGLEAEPDYKDQIQAELLKLTRLEESSEEFIENLSNMK
;
A
#
# COMPACT_ATOMS: atom_id res chain seq x y z
N LYS A 1 -14.85 -7.30 10.15
CA LYS A 1 -16.01 -8.23 10.01
C LYS A 1 -15.68 -9.36 9.03
N VAL A 2 -15.11 -9.05 7.84
CA VAL A 2 -14.72 -10.04 6.83
C VAL A 2 -13.66 -10.98 7.39
N CYS A 3 -12.51 -10.47 7.87
CA CYS A 3 -11.43 -11.29 8.44
C CYS A 3 -11.92 -12.27 9.52
N ARG A 4 -12.85 -11.84 10.39
CA ARG A 4 -13.45 -12.73 11.39
C ARG A 4 -14.30 -13.85 10.76
N LYS A 5 -14.98 -13.57 9.62
CA LYS A 5 -15.73 -14.62 8.93
C LYS A 5 -14.81 -15.65 8.32
N ILE A 6 -13.73 -15.20 7.66
CA ILE A 6 -12.73 -16.09 7.05
C ILE A 6 -12.07 -16.94 8.14
N ARG A 7 -11.55 -16.32 9.20
CA ARG A 7 -10.94 -17.06 10.33
C ARG A 7 -11.84 -18.10 10.96
N ASN A 8 -13.14 -17.82 11.04
CA ASN A 8 -14.13 -18.71 11.66
C ASN A 8 -14.75 -19.69 10.64
N SER A 9 -14.35 -19.67 9.38
CA SER A 9 -14.73 -20.69 8.40
C SER A 9 -13.82 -21.92 8.53
N ASP A 10 -14.30 -23.05 8.06
CA ASP A 10 -13.52 -24.30 8.04
C ASP A 10 -12.53 -24.36 6.85
N SER A 11 -12.24 -23.20 6.21
CA SER A 11 -11.37 -23.15 5.03
C SER A 11 -9.90 -23.41 5.33
N GLY A 12 -9.46 -23.17 6.56
CA GLY A 12 -8.04 -23.21 6.93
C GLY A 12 -7.22 -21.99 6.45
N LEU A 13 -7.87 -21.04 5.73
CA LEU A 13 -7.19 -19.89 5.13
C LEU A 13 -6.95 -18.76 6.14
N SER A 14 -5.84 -18.08 5.99
CA SER A 14 -5.60 -16.78 6.63
C SER A 14 -6.45 -15.70 5.97
N ALA A 15 -6.92 -14.73 6.75
CA ALA A 15 -7.75 -13.67 6.16
C ALA A 15 -6.91 -12.68 5.34
N MET A 16 -5.69 -12.39 5.80
CA MET A 16 -4.77 -11.47 5.12
C MET A 16 -3.34 -11.99 5.24
N ALA A 17 -2.55 -11.68 4.23
CA ALA A 17 -1.09 -11.76 4.26
C ALA A 17 -0.48 -10.35 4.11
N CYS A 18 0.78 -10.20 4.47
CA CYS A 18 1.51 -8.94 4.36
C CYS A 18 3.02 -9.20 4.29
N ASP A 19 3.68 -8.56 3.34
CA ASP A 19 5.13 -8.47 3.33
C ASP A 19 5.61 -7.38 4.29
N GLY A 20 6.79 -7.58 4.86
CA GLY A 20 7.40 -6.64 5.78
C GLY A 20 7.67 -5.28 5.16
N GLU A 21 7.98 -5.24 3.88
CA GLU A 21 8.20 -4.00 3.12
C GLU A 21 6.94 -3.11 3.04
N TYR A 22 5.73 -3.72 3.19
CA TYR A 22 4.45 -3.03 3.01
C TYR A 22 3.65 -2.82 4.31
N VAL A 23 4.25 -3.06 5.48
CA VAL A 23 3.58 -2.74 6.78
C VAL A 23 3.30 -1.24 6.93
N ASN A 24 4.10 -0.40 6.28
CA ASN A 24 3.90 1.05 6.18
C ASN A 24 2.61 1.42 5.45
N LEU A 25 2.18 0.63 4.46
CA LEU A 25 0.89 0.84 3.78
C LEU A 25 -0.28 0.57 4.73
N LEU A 26 -0.20 -0.51 5.52
CA LEU A 26 -1.24 -0.83 6.50
C LEU A 26 -1.45 0.33 7.49
N TYR A 27 -0.35 0.78 8.10
CA TYR A 27 -0.41 1.85 9.08
C TYR A 27 -0.74 3.20 8.43
N GLY A 28 -0.15 3.50 7.28
CA GLY A 28 -0.39 4.74 6.53
C GLY A 28 -1.85 4.88 6.10
N TYR A 29 -2.47 3.82 5.58
CA TYR A 29 -3.92 3.85 5.27
C TYR A 29 -4.76 4.09 6.52
N GLN A 30 -4.43 3.41 7.62
CA GLN A 30 -5.18 3.57 8.86
C GLN A 30 -5.08 4.99 9.40
N LEU A 31 -3.88 5.57 9.39
CA LEU A 31 -3.64 6.98 9.73
C LEU A 31 -4.44 7.93 8.85
N ALA A 32 -4.35 7.75 7.52
CA ALA A 32 -5.05 8.62 6.57
C ALA A 32 -6.57 8.53 6.72
N ARG A 33 -7.12 7.37 7.08
CA ARG A 33 -8.55 7.24 7.41
C ARG A 33 -8.96 8.09 8.61
N TYR A 34 -8.12 8.15 9.64
CA TYR A 34 -8.41 8.97 10.83
C TYR A 34 -8.18 10.45 10.59
N LEU A 35 -7.09 10.81 9.94
CA LEU A 35 -6.58 12.19 9.92
C LEU A 35 -6.81 12.94 8.59
N GLY A 36 -6.92 12.19 7.48
CA GLY A 36 -6.74 12.76 6.14
C GLY A 36 -5.27 13.00 5.82
N GLN A 37 -4.91 13.00 4.53
CA GLN A 37 -3.53 13.06 4.05
C GLN A 37 -2.74 14.26 4.60
N GLU A 38 -3.33 15.44 4.60
CA GLU A 38 -2.63 16.67 5.01
C GLU A 38 -2.22 16.65 6.47
N ARG A 39 -3.09 16.15 7.37
CA ARG A 39 -2.77 16.05 8.80
C ARG A 39 -1.74 14.97 9.08
N VAL A 40 -1.77 13.85 8.33
CA VAL A 40 -0.73 12.81 8.42
C VAL A 40 0.62 13.41 8.06
N TRP A 41 0.70 14.09 6.92
CA TRP A 41 1.96 14.70 6.48
C TRP A 41 2.51 15.71 7.51
N ARG A 42 1.67 16.59 8.03
CA ARG A 42 2.08 17.56 9.06
C ARG A 42 2.56 16.87 10.34
N MET A 43 1.85 15.84 10.79
CA MET A 43 2.23 15.07 11.99
C MET A 43 3.62 14.45 11.84
N ILE A 44 3.93 13.88 10.68
CA ILE A 44 5.24 13.29 10.39
C ILE A 44 6.31 14.38 10.37
N HIS A 45 6.09 15.44 9.57
CA HIS A 45 7.03 16.54 9.39
C HIS A 45 7.35 17.27 10.70
N ASP A 46 6.33 17.57 11.51
CA ASP A 46 6.46 18.28 12.79
C ASP A 46 6.80 17.35 13.95
N CYS A 47 6.91 16.03 13.71
CA CYS A 47 7.17 14.99 14.70
C CYS A 47 6.22 15.06 15.91
N THR A 48 4.90 15.20 15.64
CA THR A 48 3.87 15.38 16.68
C THR A 48 3.11 14.08 17.00
N TRP A 49 3.81 12.94 16.96
CA TRP A 49 3.23 11.61 17.14
C TRP A 49 2.49 11.45 18.47
N SER A 50 3.15 11.76 19.60
CA SER A 50 2.57 11.65 20.95
C SER A 50 1.46 12.66 21.23
N GLN A 51 1.38 13.72 20.44
CA GLN A 51 0.35 14.75 20.54
C GLN A 51 -0.89 14.43 19.71
N THR A 52 -0.82 13.38 18.88
CA THR A 52 -1.87 12.97 17.93
C THR A 52 -2.47 11.65 18.39
N ALA A 53 -3.61 11.70 19.07
CA ALA A 53 -4.26 10.51 19.64
C ALA A 53 -4.62 9.46 18.57
N GLU A 54 -4.95 9.91 17.37
CA GLU A 54 -5.29 9.07 16.23
C GLU A 54 -4.10 8.24 15.73
N ALA A 55 -2.85 8.69 15.95
CA ALA A 55 -1.65 7.91 15.63
C ALA A 55 -1.60 6.63 16.47
N LYS A 56 -1.81 6.74 17.78
CA LYS A 56 -1.91 5.56 18.64
C LYS A 56 -3.13 4.69 18.29
N GLN A 57 -4.27 5.30 18.01
CA GLN A 57 -5.47 4.55 17.63
C GLN A 57 -5.25 3.74 16.35
N ALA A 58 -4.55 4.29 15.37
CA ALA A 58 -4.18 3.58 14.15
C ALA A 58 -3.23 2.41 14.46
N ALA A 59 -2.24 2.61 15.33
CA ALA A 59 -1.34 1.55 15.78
C ALA A 59 -2.09 0.41 16.49
N ASP A 60 -3.03 0.74 17.39
CA ASP A 60 -3.89 -0.23 18.07
C ASP A 60 -4.73 -1.04 17.08
N ASP A 61 -5.25 -0.39 16.05
CA ASP A 61 -6.07 -1.06 15.03
C ASP A 61 -5.25 -2.03 14.18
N ILE A 62 -4.05 -1.62 13.75
CA ILE A 62 -3.15 -2.48 12.97
C ILE A 62 -2.66 -3.64 13.85
N ARG A 63 -2.14 -3.35 15.04
CA ARG A 63 -1.68 -4.39 15.97
C ARG A 63 -2.77 -5.43 16.26
N ARG A 64 -4.03 -5.01 16.32
CA ARG A 64 -5.18 -5.90 16.53
C ARG A 64 -5.40 -6.89 15.38
N LEU A 65 -5.02 -6.57 14.12
CA LEU A 65 -5.11 -7.53 13.01
C LEU A 65 -4.24 -8.76 13.28
N PHE A 66 -3.04 -8.53 13.81
CA PHE A 66 -2.09 -9.58 14.17
C PHE A 66 -2.53 -10.32 15.46
N LEU A 67 -2.84 -9.60 16.52
CA LEU A 67 -3.32 -10.19 17.78
C LEU A 67 -4.58 -11.05 17.63
N ALA A 68 -5.48 -10.66 16.75
CA ALA A 68 -6.70 -11.39 16.49
C ALA A 68 -6.50 -12.61 15.57
N GLY A 69 -5.28 -12.85 15.09
CA GLY A 69 -4.97 -13.94 14.16
C GLY A 69 -5.72 -13.79 12.83
N TYR A 70 -5.83 -12.56 12.32
CA TYR A 70 -6.38 -12.29 10.99
C TYR A 70 -5.30 -12.27 9.93
N MET A 71 -4.07 -11.95 10.33
CA MET A 71 -2.89 -12.04 9.47
C MET A 71 -2.38 -13.47 9.42
N SER A 72 -1.73 -13.86 8.35
CA SER A 72 -1.06 -15.14 8.24
C SER A 72 0.04 -15.28 9.29
N ARG A 73 0.49 -16.52 9.53
CA ARG A 73 1.49 -16.76 10.58
C ARG A 73 2.88 -16.28 10.21
N THR A 74 3.16 -16.16 8.93
CA THR A 74 4.42 -15.67 8.39
C THR A 74 4.44 -14.14 8.32
N SER A 75 3.26 -13.49 8.29
CA SER A 75 3.17 -12.04 8.22
C SER A 75 3.70 -11.33 9.48
N PRO A 76 4.52 -10.30 9.33
CA PRO A 76 5.05 -9.77 8.07
C PRO A 76 6.21 -10.64 7.54
N ALA A 77 6.06 -11.19 6.34
CA ALA A 77 7.03 -12.06 5.69
C ALA A 77 8.09 -11.26 4.91
N ASP A 78 9.13 -11.94 4.46
CA ASP A 78 10.05 -11.34 3.50
C ASP A 78 9.37 -11.29 2.12
N HIS A 79 9.54 -10.19 1.40
CA HIS A 79 8.94 -10.05 0.07
C HIS A 79 9.67 -10.99 -0.93
N PRO A 80 8.94 -11.72 -1.81
CA PRO A 80 7.48 -11.67 -2.07
C PRO A 80 6.66 -12.73 -1.31
N GLU A 81 7.22 -13.41 -0.31
CA GLU A 81 6.59 -14.55 0.35
C GLU A 81 5.17 -14.26 0.88
N GLY A 82 4.94 -13.03 1.40
CA GLY A 82 3.63 -12.65 1.94
C GLY A 82 2.56 -12.52 0.86
N GLN A 83 2.87 -11.90 -0.28
CA GLN A 83 1.89 -11.81 -1.39
C GLN A 83 1.64 -13.16 -2.03
N ASP A 84 2.64 -14.03 -2.09
CA ASP A 84 2.55 -15.35 -2.70
C ASP A 84 1.64 -16.31 -1.92
N GLU A 85 1.43 -16.08 -0.63
CA GLU A 85 0.42 -16.83 0.14
C GLU A 85 -0.98 -16.74 -0.48
N VAL A 86 -1.31 -15.65 -1.19
CA VAL A 86 -2.59 -15.54 -1.89
C VAL A 86 -2.60 -16.44 -3.13
N GLY A 87 -1.54 -16.42 -3.91
CA GLY A 87 -1.40 -17.29 -5.09
C GLY A 87 -1.34 -18.77 -4.72
N ASN A 88 -0.72 -19.10 -3.60
CA ASN A 88 -0.64 -20.47 -3.08
C ASN A 88 -1.95 -20.94 -2.41
N GLY A 89 -2.97 -20.08 -2.28
CA GLY A 89 -4.23 -20.42 -1.65
C GLY A 89 -4.13 -20.58 -0.13
N GLU A 90 -3.24 -19.84 0.52
CA GLU A 90 -3.03 -19.85 1.98
C GLU A 90 -3.64 -18.62 2.65
N ALA A 91 -3.75 -17.52 1.92
CA ALA A 91 -4.43 -16.30 2.36
C ALA A 91 -5.46 -15.82 1.32
N VAL A 92 -6.44 -15.05 1.80
CA VAL A 92 -7.56 -14.55 0.95
C VAL A 92 -7.29 -13.15 0.41
N MET A 93 -6.53 -12.33 1.12
CA MET A 93 -6.31 -10.92 0.81
C MET A 93 -4.88 -10.51 1.11
N VAL A 94 -4.38 -9.56 0.34
CA VAL A 94 -3.13 -8.84 0.61
C VAL A 94 -3.35 -7.35 0.38
N LEU A 95 -2.68 -6.48 1.14
CA LEU A 95 -2.63 -5.05 0.85
C LEU A 95 -1.37 -4.76 0.06
N GLN A 96 -1.54 -4.45 -1.22
CA GLN A 96 -0.48 -4.28 -2.18
C GLN A 96 -0.90 -3.31 -3.30
N GLY A 97 -0.09 -3.20 -4.34
CA GLY A 97 -0.33 -2.37 -5.50
C GLY A 97 -0.99 -3.10 -6.68
N SER A 98 -1.23 -2.36 -7.74
CA SER A 98 -1.85 -2.90 -8.97
C SER A 98 -0.96 -3.88 -9.74
N TRP A 99 0.32 -4.00 -9.41
CA TRP A 99 1.28 -4.96 -10.00
C TRP A 99 1.17 -6.36 -9.40
N THR A 100 0.58 -6.51 -8.22
CA THR A 100 0.52 -7.78 -7.48
C THR A 100 -0.01 -8.96 -8.28
N PRO A 101 -1.05 -8.84 -9.11
CA PRO A 101 -1.50 -9.97 -9.93
C PRO A 101 -0.41 -10.55 -10.82
N ASN A 102 0.41 -9.71 -11.43
CA ASN A 102 1.50 -10.17 -12.30
C ASN A 102 2.60 -10.88 -11.52
N GLU A 103 3.07 -10.26 -10.44
CA GLU A 103 4.13 -10.82 -9.60
C GLU A 103 3.71 -12.18 -9.03
N VAL A 104 2.51 -12.25 -8.45
CA VAL A 104 1.99 -13.52 -7.89
C VAL A 104 1.80 -14.59 -8.99
N THR A 105 1.35 -14.22 -10.18
CA THR A 105 1.24 -15.16 -11.31
C THR A 105 2.62 -15.66 -11.72
N GLU A 106 3.62 -14.79 -11.81
CA GLU A 106 4.99 -15.16 -12.17
C GLU A 106 5.61 -16.11 -11.14
N ASP A 107 5.44 -15.81 -9.85
CA ASP A 107 6.07 -16.55 -8.76
C ASP A 107 5.38 -17.88 -8.44
N THR A 108 4.04 -17.92 -8.48
CA THR A 108 3.24 -19.06 -8.01
C THR A 108 2.53 -19.82 -9.12
N GLY A 109 2.42 -19.23 -10.31
CA GLY A 109 1.59 -19.75 -11.41
C GLY A 109 0.09 -19.55 -11.21
N TYR A 110 -0.33 -18.75 -10.22
CA TYR A 110 -1.73 -18.42 -9.99
C TYR A 110 -2.28 -17.54 -11.12
N ASP A 111 -3.24 -18.05 -11.87
CA ASP A 111 -3.86 -17.41 -13.03
C ASP A 111 -5.39 -17.39 -12.90
N ASP A 112 -5.90 -16.83 -11.79
CA ASP A 112 -7.33 -16.74 -11.54
C ASP A 112 -7.75 -15.27 -11.40
N THR A 113 -9.03 -15.04 -11.17
CA THR A 113 -9.62 -13.71 -11.09
C THR A 113 -9.21 -12.98 -9.83
N TRP A 114 -8.70 -11.76 -9.99
CA TRP A 114 -8.40 -10.84 -8.91
C TRP A 114 -9.56 -9.86 -8.69
N GLY A 115 -9.87 -9.59 -7.41
CA GLY A 115 -10.77 -8.53 -7.01
C GLY A 115 -10.03 -7.44 -6.24
N PHE A 116 -10.37 -6.18 -6.49
CA PHE A 116 -9.79 -5.05 -5.79
C PHE A 116 -10.85 -4.32 -4.96
N PHE A 117 -10.45 -3.84 -3.81
CA PHE A 117 -11.27 -2.96 -2.98
C PHE A 117 -10.37 -2.02 -2.16
N PRO A 118 -10.83 -0.78 -1.89
CA PRO A 118 -10.05 0.17 -1.13
C PRO A 118 -9.99 -0.22 0.35
N TRP A 119 -8.94 0.23 1.04
CA TRP A 119 -8.86 0.09 2.50
C TRP A 119 -10.13 0.62 3.17
N PRO A 120 -10.72 -0.13 4.11
CA PRO A 120 -12.01 0.23 4.70
C PRO A 120 -11.97 1.58 5.43
N ALA A 121 -13.13 2.25 5.45
CA ALA A 121 -13.33 3.42 6.31
C ALA A 121 -13.32 3.02 7.79
N VAL A 122 -12.88 3.94 8.65
CA VAL A 122 -12.90 3.80 10.11
C VAL A 122 -14.05 4.58 10.74
N LYS A 123 -14.52 4.13 11.88
CA LYS A 123 -15.55 4.85 12.62
C LYS A 123 -14.97 6.18 13.12
N ASN A 124 -15.69 7.27 12.87
CA ASN A 124 -15.30 8.64 13.20
C ASN A 124 -14.01 9.10 12.48
N GLY A 125 -13.66 8.46 11.36
CA GLY A 125 -12.56 8.90 10.51
C GLY A 125 -12.90 10.14 9.71
N THR A 126 -11.88 10.82 9.24
CA THR A 126 -11.98 12.00 8.36
C THR A 126 -12.31 11.59 6.93
N ASP A 127 -11.74 10.46 6.47
CA ASP A 127 -11.85 9.98 5.10
C ASP A 127 -12.49 8.60 5.00
N GLY A 128 -13.28 8.41 3.95
CA GLY A 128 -13.88 7.14 3.59
C GLY A 128 -13.07 6.38 2.53
N THR A 129 -13.76 5.53 1.77
CA THR A 129 -13.15 4.70 0.72
C THR A 129 -12.78 5.48 -0.55
N GLU A 130 -13.15 6.75 -0.64
CA GLU A 130 -12.73 7.69 -1.69
C GLU A 130 -11.26 8.14 -1.55
N GLY A 131 -10.62 7.85 -0.41
CA GLY A 131 -9.20 8.04 -0.18
C GLY A 131 -8.40 6.82 -0.67
N ILE A 132 -7.52 7.01 -1.67
CA ILE A 132 -6.73 5.94 -2.26
C ILE A 132 -5.28 6.37 -2.37
N MET A 133 -4.36 5.50 -1.96
CA MET A 133 -2.93 5.71 -2.19
C MET A 133 -2.59 5.58 -3.65
N ILE A 134 -1.81 6.53 -4.14
CA ILE A 134 -1.27 6.52 -5.49
C ILE A 134 0.25 6.54 -5.37
N GLY A 135 0.88 5.53 -5.96
CA GLY A 135 2.31 5.51 -6.27
C GLY A 135 2.46 5.58 -7.78
N ALA A 136 3.41 6.35 -8.24
CA ALA A 136 3.78 6.41 -9.64
C ALA A 136 5.29 6.27 -9.77
N GLN A 137 5.72 5.52 -10.77
CA GLN A 137 7.10 5.49 -11.20
C GLN A 137 7.29 6.48 -12.34
N GLY A 138 8.46 7.07 -12.45
CA GLY A 138 8.72 8.08 -13.46
C GLY A 138 10.14 8.00 -14.01
N PHE A 139 10.31 8.49 -15.23
CA PHE A 139 11.61 8.67 -15.83
C PHE A 139 12.19 10.02 -15.43
N GLY A 140 13.44 10.04 -15.00
CA GLY A 140 14.18 11.26 -14.74
C GLY A 140 15.26 11.48 -15.76
N VAL A 141 15.37 12.70 -16.31
CA VAL A 141 16.48 13.09 -17.17
C VAL A 141 17.59 13.71 -16.33
N MET A 142 18.78 13.12 -16.36
CA MET A 142 19.92 13.58 -15.58
C MET A 142 20.30 15.02 -15.97
N LYS A 143 20.54 15.87 -14.95
CA LYS A 143 20.86 17.29 -15.12
C LYS A 143 22.03 17.52 -16.07
N ASP A 144 23.05 16.68 -16.00
CA ASP A 144 24.31 16.84 -16.76
C ASP A 144 24.33 16.00 -18.05
N SER A 145 23.21 15.37 -18.43
CA SER A 145 23.11 14.65 -19.70
C SER A 145 23.36 15.61 -20.88
N GLN A 146 24.11 15.12 -21.85
CA GLN A 146 24.32 15.83 -23.13
C GLN A 146 23.21 15.58 -24.15
N MET A 147 22.30 14.61 -23.84
CA MET A 147 21.19 14.15 -24.69
C MET A 147 19.85 14.31 -23.97
N LYS A 148 19.60 15.51 -23.42
CA LYS A 148 18.41 15.74 -22.58
C LYS A 148 17.12 15.66 -23.39
N GLN A 149 17.12 16.18 -24.60
CA GLN A 149 15.96 16.19 -25.48
C GLN A 149 15.61 14.76 -25.90
N GLU A 150 16.59 13.99 -26.34
CA GLU A 150 16.42 12.61 -26.78
C GLU A 150 15.95 11.73 -25.60
N ALA A 151 16.50 11.94 -24.39
CA ALA A 151 16.06 11.25 -23.20
C ALA A 151 14.61 11.60 -22.83
N PHE A 152 14.22 12.86 -22.95
CA PHE A 152 12.85 13.29 -22.73
C PHE A 152 11.91 12.70 -23.78
N ASP A 153 12.28 12.77 -25.06
CA ASP A 153 11.47 12.22 -26.17
C ASP A 153 11.26 10.72 -26.03
N PHE A 154 12.30 9.99 -25.59
CA PHE A 154 12.18 8.57 -25.25
C PHE A 154 11.18 8.35 -24.12
N ALA A 155 11.37 9.01 -22.97
CA ALA A 155 10.49 8.89 -21.81
C ALA A 155 9.04 9.23 -22.17
N TYR A 156 8.84 10.32 -22.91
CA TYR A 156 7.52 10.73 -23.38
C TYR A 156 6.88 9.66 -24.29
N SER A 157 7.64 9.11 -25.23
CA SER A 157 7.14 8.07 -26.17
C SER A 157 6.75 6.77 -25.47
N VAL A 158 7.38 6.45 -24.34
CA VAL A 158 7.05 5.24 -23.56
C VAL A 158 5.80 5.45 -22.71
N CYS A 159 5.61 6.68 -22.19
CA CYS A 159 4.52 6.99 -21.26
C CYS A 159 3.26 7.53 -21.96
N THR A 160 3.16 7.53 -23.29
CA THR A 160 2.01 8.09 -24.01
C THR A 160 1.59 7.26 -25.20
N GLY A 161 0.30 7.41 -25.56
CA GLY A 161 -0.31 6.90 -26.78
C GLY A 161 -0.23 5.38 -26.93
N GLU A 162 0.09 4.94 -28.15
CA GLU A 162 0.09 3.49 -28.49
C GLU A 162 1.16 2.69 -27.73
N THR A 163 2.29 3.30 -27.40
CA THR A 163 3.37 2.59 -26.67
C THR A 163 2.95 2.34 -25.24
N ASP A 164 2.37 3.33 -24.56
CA ASP A 164 1.82 3.18 -23.20
C ASP A 164 0.74 2.09 -23.17
N MET A 165 -0.18 2.08 -24.14
CA MET A 165 -1.21 1.03 -24.24
C MET A 165 -0.59 -0.36 -24.40
N LYS A 166 0.41 -0.51 -25.29
CA LYS A 166 1.08 -1.80 -25.48
C LYS A 166 1.82 -2.28 -24.21
N MET A 167 2.48 -1.35 -23.52
CA MET A 167 3.13 -1.67 -22.25
C MET A 167 2.10 -2.10 -21.21
N THR A 168 0.99 -1.38 -21.10
CA THR A 168 -0.12 -1.70 -20.23
C THR A 168 -0.67 -3.11 -20.46
N ASP A 169 -0.87 -3.49 -21.73
CA ASP A 169 -1.37 -4.81 -22.10
C ASP A 169 -0.37 -5.94 -21.78
N ILE A 170 0.94 -5.68 -21.96
CA ILE A 170 1.98 -6.70 -21.73
C ILE A 170 2.19 -6.96 -20.24
N VAL A 171 2.21 -5.90 -19.42
CA VAL A 171 2.55 -6.00 -17.99
C VAL A 171 1.32 -5.82 -17.09
N ASN A 172 0.11 -5.81 -17.66
CA ASN A 172 -1.15 -5.61 -16.93
C ASN A 172 -1.08 -4.44 -15.92
N SER A 173 -0.52 -3.31 -16.35
CA SER A 173 -0.35 -2.13 -15.49
C SER A 173 -1.46 -1.09 -15.72
N ILE A 174 -1.49 -0.10 -14.84
CA ILE A 174 -2.33 1.08 -15.06
C ILE A 174 -1.66 1.97 -16.13
N PRO A 175 -2.37 2.40 -17.19
CA PRO A 175 -1.82 3.31 -18.18
C PRO A 175 -1.31 4.61 -17.54
N ALA A 176 -0.15 5.09 -17.99
CA ALA A 176 0.39 6.38 -17.56
C ALA A 176 -0.31 7.56 -18.29
N ASP A 177 -0.70 7.35 -19.55
CA ASP A 177 -1.43 8.32 -20.34
C ASP A 177 -2.92 8.34 -19.94
N THR A 178 -3.39 9.47 -19.45
CA THR A 178 -4.79 9.65 -19.05
C THR A 178 -5.81 9.57 -20.20
N ASP A 179 -5.34 9.70 -21.44
CA ASP A 179 -6.18 9.52 -22.63
C ASP A 179 -6.38 8.03 -22.95
N ASN A 180 -5.56 7.14 -22.39
CA ASN A 180 -5.70 5.71 -22.50
C ASN A 180 -6.71 5.20 -21.46
N THR A 181 -7.95 5.03 -21.87
CA THR A 181 -9.05 4.63 -20.99
C THR A 181 -9.33 3.12 -20.95
N GLN A 182 -8.60 2.35 -21.73
CA GLN A 182 -8.71 0.89 -21.76
C GLN A 182 -7.70 0.30 -20.76
N TRP A 183 -8.22 -0.30 -19.72
CA TRP A 183 -7.43 -0.96 -18.69
C TRP A 183 -7.51 -2.49 -18.84
N PRO A 184 -6.48 -3.24 -18.48
CA PRO A 184 -6.56 -4.69 -18.41
C PRO A 184 -7.75 -5.18 -17.60
N GLU A 185 -8.41 -6.24 -18.03
CA GLU A 185 -9.62 -6.76 -17.38
C GLU A 185 -9.40 -7.07 -15.90
N MET A 186 -8.24 -7.60 -15.55
CA MET A 186 -7.88 -7.88 -14.15
C MET A 186 -7.82 -6.64 -13.25
N LEU A 187 -7.68 -5.45 -13.81
CA LEU A 187 -7.67 -4.17 -13.10
C LEU A 187 -9.02 -3.43 -13.14
N ALA A 188 -10.09 -4.04 -13.65
CA ALA A 188 -11.39 -3.38 -13.80
C ALA A 188 -11.94 -2.81 -12.49
N ASP A 189 -11.81 -3.55 -11.39
CA ASP A 189 -12.19 -3.06 -10.05
C ASP A 189 -11.33 -1.87 -9.62
N ALA A 190 -10.02 -1.94 -9.83
CA ALA A 190 -9.09 -0.84 -9.52
C ALA A 190 -9.48 0.42 -10.31
N ALA A 191 -9.74 0.30 -11.61
CA ALA A 191 -10.22 1.40 -12.44
C ALA A 191 -11.52 2.01 -11.91
N SER A 192 -12.49 1.16 -11.52
CA SER A 192 -13.76 1.61 -10.95
C SER A 192 -13.58 2.39 -9.65
N TYR A 193 -12.67 1.96 -8.77
CA TYR A 193 -12.40 2.68 -7.51
C TYR A 193 -11.59 3.96 -7.75
N MET A 194 -10.61 3.94 -8.64
CA MET A 194 -9.86 5.14 -9.00
C MET A 194 -10.76 6.20 -9.66
N GLY A 195 -11.73 5.80 -10.46
CA GLY A 195 -12.73 6.72 -11.01
C GLY A 195 -13.63 7.40 -9.97
N LYS A 196 -13.69 6.86 -8.75
CA LYS A 196 -14.44 7.44 -7.61
C LYS A 196 -13.53 8.14 -6.60
N MET A 197 -12.23 8.10 -6.82
CA MET A 197 -11.26 8.73 -5.92
C MET A 197 -11.44 10.24 -5.97
N SER A 198 -11.56 10.85 -4.81
CA SER A 198 -11.57 12.31 -4.64
C SER A 198 -10.50 12.79 -3.66
N LYS A 199 -9.81 11.86 -3.00
CA LYS A 199 -8.76 12.14 -2.02
C LYS A 199 -7.54 11.27 -2.31
N PRO A 200 -6.60 11.73 -3.14
CA PRO A 200 -5.35 11.00 -3.36
C PRO A 200 -4.48 11.04 -2.12
N TYR A 201 -3.95 9.90 -1.72
CA TYR A 201 -2.95 9.79 -0.68
C TYR A 201 -1.56 9.62 -1.28
N MET A 202 -0.57 10.19 -0.64
CA MET A 202 0.83 9.87 -0.92
C MET A 202 1.09 8.38 -0.64
N TRP A 203 2.13 7.84 -1.26
CA TRP A 203 2.61 6.50 -0.95
C TRP A 203 2.85 6.36 0.56
N ALA A 204 2.39 5.25 1.14
CA ALA A 204 2.39 5.01 2.58
C ALA A 204 1.86 6.19 3.43
N ALA A 205 0.96 7.02 2.87
CA ALA A 205 0.47 8.27 3.44
C ALA A 205 1.59 9.28 3.79
N GLY A 206 2.78 9.14 3.21
CA GLY A 206 3.93 9.99 3.45
C GLY A 206 4.90 9.50 4.52
N LEU A 207 4.71 8.28 5.07
CA LEU A 207 5.64 7.70 6.06
C LEU A 207 7.06 7.51 5.52
N GLU A 208 7.21 7.43 4.21
CA GLU A 208 8.49 7.31 3.52
C GLU A 208 9.01 8.64 2.93
N ALA A 209 8.27 9.73 3.11
CA ALA A 209 8.61 11.02 2.50
C ALA A 209 9.79 11.74 3.16
N GLU A 210 10.08 11.43 4.42
CA GLU A 210 11.19 12.02 5.18
C GLU A 210 12.39 11.04 5.19
N PRO A 211 13.40 11.26 4.34
CA PRO A 211 14.50 10.31 4.15
C PRO A 211 15.26 9.97 5.44
N ASP A 212 15.34 10.91 6.38
CA ASP A 212 16.07 10.75 7.64
C ASP A 212 15.34 9.83 8.63
N TYR A 213 14.02 9.63 8.47
CA TYR A 213 13.18 8.88 9.40
C TYR A 213 12.55 7.62 8.82
N LYS A 214 12.45 7.49 7.50
CA LYS A 214 11.71 6.39 6.86
C LYS A 214 12.14 5.00 7.33
N ASP A 215 13.44 4.77 7.43
CA ASP A 215 13.99 3.45 7.82
C ASP A 215 13.71 3.16 9.31
N GLN A 216 13.69 4.20 10.15
CA GLN A 216 13.35 4.07 11.56
C GLN A 216 11.85 3.80 11.73
N ILE A 217 10.99 4.53 11.00
CA ILE A 217 9.54 4.29 11.00
C ILE A 217 9.25 2.87 10.56
N GLN A 218 9.90 2.39 9.51
CA GLN A 218 9.75 1.03 9.02
C GLN A 218 10.19 -0.01 10.07
N ALA A 219 11.31 0.22 10.74
CA ALA A 219 11.81 -0.68 11.79
C ALA A 219 10.83 -0.77 12.98
N GLU A 220 10.27 0.36 13.41
CA GLU A 220 9.28 0.36 14.50
C GLU A 220 7.95 -0.29 14.06
N LEU A 221 7.50 -0.08 12.82
CA LEU A 221 6.32 -0.77 12.28
C LEU A 221 6.49 -2.30 12.23
N LEU A 222 7.68 -2.78 11.91
CA LEU A 222 7.98 -4.22 11.97
C LEU A 222 7.88 -4.76 13.40
N LYS A 223 8.40 -4.05 14.40
CA LYS A 223 8.25 -4.44 15.82
C LYS A 223 6.77 -4.45 16.25
N LEU A 224 6.02 -3.39 15.89
CA LEU A 224 4.60 -3.29 16.20
C LEU A 224 3.80 -4.46 15.62
N THR A 225 4.04 -4.81 14.35
CA THR A 225 3.33 -5.87 13.64
C THR A 225 3.77 -7.27 14.05
N ARG A 226 5.03 -7.44 14.46
CA ARG A 226 5.54 -8.67 15.10
C ARG A 226 5.13 -8.81 16.56
N LEU A 227 4.40 -7.84 17.11
CA LEU A 227 3.94 -7.78 18.49
C LEU A 227 5.09 -7.69 19.53
N GLU A 228 6.24 -7.22 19.11
CA GLU A 228 7.44 -7.03 19.93
C GLU A 228 7.36 -5.78 20.80
N GLU A 229 6.46 -4.85 20.47
CA GLU A 229 6.20 -3.63 21.24
C GLU A 229 4.70 -3.35 21.34
N SER A 230 4.32 -2.53 22.30
CA SER A 230 2.96 -1.98 22.42
C SER A 230 2.77 -0.77 21.51
N SER A 231 1.52 -0.36 21.32
CA SER A 231 1.22 0.86 20.58
C SER A 231 1.72 2.12 21.30
N GLU A 232 1.80 2.10 22.62
CA GLU A 232 2.38 3.16 23.44
C GLU A 232 3.87 3.31 23.19
N GLU A 233 4.63 2.22 23.27
CA GLU A 233 6.07 2.19 23.01
C GLU A 233 6.37 2.61 21.57
N PHE A 234 5.60 2.13 20.59
CA PHE A 234 5.69 2.54 19.20
C PHE A 234 5.59 4.06 19.02
N ILE A 235 4.56 4.70 19.60
CA ILE A 235 4.38 6.15 19.51
C ILE A 235 5.48 6.91 20.25
N GLU A 236 5.95 6.39 21.40
CA GLU A 236 7.08 6.98 22.13
C GLU A 236 8.37 6.93 21.30
N ASN A 237 8.67 5.79 20.68
CA ASN A 237 9.84 5.62 19.82
C ASN A 237 9.79 6.58 18.63
N LEU A 238 8.64 6.68 17.93
CA LEU A 238 8.47 7.64 16.83
C LEU A 238 8.62 9.10 17.28
N SER A 239 8.18 9.44 18.49
CA SER A 239 8.27 10.80 19.03
C SER A 239 9.70 11.21 19.38
N ASN A 240 10.58 10.24 19.58
CA ASN A 240 11.99 10.46 19.93
C ASN A 240 12.92 10.49 18.70
N MET A 241 12.39 10.36 17.49
CA MET A 241 13.12 10.46 16.23
C MET A 241 13.40 11.93 15.90
N LYS A 242 14.41 12.53 16.50
CA LYS A 242 14.88 13.90 16.17
C LYS A 242 16.38 13.98 16.16
#